data_4f5e8f0a6bcdac3a108bcdb13745fcf9
#
_entry.id   4f5e8f0a6bcdac3a108bcdb13745fcf9
#
_cell.length_a   1.000
_cell.length_b   1.000
_cell.length_c   1.000
_cell.angle_alpha   90.00
_cell.angle_beta   90.00
_cell.angle_gamma   90.00
#
_symmetry.space_group_name_H-M   'P 1'
#
loop_
_entity.id
_entity.type
_entity.pdbx_description
1 polymer ?
#
loop_
_entity_poly.entity_id
_entity_poly.type
_entity_poly.pdbx_seq_one_letter_code
_entity_poly.pdbx_strand_id
1 'polypeptide(L)'
;MYWTDGYDEVRTPMIFHNKLWKTSGHLENYSEDMYGVVEGFGGDANEHHGATEYGLKPMNCPAHCLMFKSASRSYRDLPLRYSDFGALHRNENSGSLRGLTRVRCFHQDDAHIFCTPSQISNEIRSCLKFVDRVYIDRFGFDHVDLKLSTRPLKKTGTDEQWDQAEAALEEMLVEYGRPWSLNEGDGAFYGPKIDVRVRDVMGRYHQVATVQLDFQMPGRFGLEYSNENGNKETPVMVHRAVLGSIERMVALLCEHWGGRWPLWLSPRQVAVCPVNSEVSGWGDGGRCCIVFRCVWLWCGFFVLILTIFCCWFIGV
;
A
#
# COMPACT_ATOMS: atom_id res chain seq x y z
N MET A 1 0.27 -10.91 8.00
CA MET A 1 -0.37 -11.18 6.69
C MET A 1 0.65 -11.10 5.55
N TYR A 2 1.43 -10.01 5.40
CA TYR A 2 2.41 -9.88 4.30
C TYR A 2 3.45 -10.99 4.31
N TRP A 3 4.13 -11.23 5.44
CA TRP A 3 5.14 -12.29 5.55
C TRP A 3 4.57 -13.69 5.33
N THR A 4 3.33 -13.95 5.79
CA THR A 4 2.67 -15.25 5.55
C THR A 4 2.31 -15.46 4.07
N ASP A 5 2.20 -14.38 3.29
CA ASP A 5 1.93 -14.42 1.86
C ASP A 5 3.22 -14.30 1.02
N GLY A 6 4.40 -14.42 1.66
CA GLY A 6 5.71 -14.46 0.99
C GLY A 6 6.22 -13.11 0.50
N TYR A 7 5.86 -12.00 1.18
CA TYR A 7 6.42 -10.69 0.92
C TYR A 7 7.63 -10.41 1.80
N ASP A 8 8.70 -9.93 1.18
CA ASP A 8 9.86 -9.37 1.87
C ASP A 8 9.61 -7.90 2.16
N GLU A 9 9.62 -7.52 3.42
CA GLU A 9 9.54 -6.12 3.81
C GLU A 9 10.87 -5.43 3.56
N VAL A 10 10.83 -4.35 2.80
CA VAL A 10 11.99 -3.54 2.44
C VAL A 10 11.73 -2.08 2.78
N ARG A 11 12.80 -1.29 2.89
CA ARG A 11 12.72 0.14 3.12
C ARG A 11 13.69 0.87 2.21
N THR A 12 13.13 1.59 1.24
CA THR A 12 13.92 2.34 0.28
C THR A 12 14.15 3.80 0.73
N PRO A 13 15.23 4.45 0.27
CA PRO A 13 15.48 5.87 0.54
C PRO A 13 14.31 6.77 0.13
N MET A 14 14.24 7.97 0.70
CA MET A 14 13.18 8.94 0.39
C MET A 14 13.56 9.89 -0.74
N ILE A 15 14.84 10.14 -0.92
CA ILE A 15 15.41 11.08 -1.90
C ILE A 15 16.21 10.26 -2.92
N PHE A 16 15.97 10.54 -4.19
CA PHE A 16 16.69 9.92 -5.30
C PHE A 16 17.10 10.96 -6.33
N HIS A 17 18.22 10.71 -6.99
CA HIS A 17 18.67 11.50 -8.13
C HIS A 17 17.69 11.36 -9.31
N ASN A 18 17.46 12.44 -10.03
CA ASN A 18 16.49 12.53 -11.13
C ASN A 18 16.73 11.54 -12.29
N LYS A 19 17.93 10.97 -12.39
CA LYS A 19 18.20 9.86 -13.33
C LYS A 19 17.25 8.68 -13.13
N LEU A 20 16.90 8.37 -11.87
CA LEU A 20 15.94 7.31 -11.56
C LEU A 20 14.58 7.60 -12.15
N TRP A 21 14.11 8.85 -11.96
CA TRP A 21 12.81 9.30 -12.42
C TRP A 21 12.72 9.45 -13.94
N LYS A 22 13.85 9.76 -14.62
CA LYS A 22 13.96 9.72 -16.08
C LYS A 22 13.85 8.27 -16.60
N THR A 23 14.62 7.35 -16.00
CA THR A 23 14.58 5.94 -16.40
C THR A 23 13.19 5.35 -16.27
N SER A 24 12.51 5.61 -15.18
CA SER A 24 11.16 5.10 -14.91
C SER A 24 10.04 5.82 -15.70
N GLY A 25 10.32 6.98 -16.32
CA GLY A 25 9.32 7.80 -17.03
C GLY A 25 8.49 8.72 -16.14
N HIS A 26 8.75 8.77 -14.85
CA HIS A 26 8.00 9.64 -13.93
C HIS A 26 8.19 11.12 -14.25
N LEU A 27 9.41 11.56 -14.62
CA LEU A 27 9.64 12.96 -15.00
C LEU A 27 8.88 13.39 -16.26
N GLU A 28 8.62 12.46 -17.18
CA GLU A 28 7.91 12.75 -18.41
C GLU A 28 6.38 12.81 -18.22
N ASN A 29 5.87 11.97 -17.30
CA ASN A 29 4.43 11.74 -17.18
C ASN A 29 3.82 12.17 -15.83
N TYR A 30 4.65 12.47 -14.82
CA TYR A 30 4.23 12.67 -13.43
C TYR A 30 4.97 13.81 -12.73
N SER A 31 5.71 14.65 -13.45
CA SER A 31 6.57 15.69 -12.86
C SER A 31 5.81 16.75 -12.05
N GLU A 32 4.57 17.06 -12.42
CA GLU A 32 3.73 18.05 -11.74
C GLU A 32 3.39 17.63 -10.30
N ASP A 33 3.31 16.32 -10.07
CA ASP A 33 2.99 15.73 -8.77
C ASP A 33 4.24 15.38 -7.94
N MET A 34 5.45 15.75 -8.40
CA MET A 34 6.70 15.44 -7.71
C MET A 34 7.27 16.67 -7.00
N TYR A 35 7.86 16.44 -5.81
CA TYR A 35 8.68 17.44 -5.15
C TYR A 35 10.13 17.32 -5.59
N GLY A 36 10.70 18.45 -6.06
CA GLY A 36 12.14 18.60 -6.25
C GLY A 36 12.84 18.91 -4.92
N VAL A 37 14.08 18.46 -4.79
CA VAL A 37 14.94 18.78 -3.64
C VAL A 37 16.08 19.69 -4.11
N VAL A 38 16.21 20.84 -3.47
CA VAL A 38 17.28 21.81 -3.71
C VAL A 38 18.41 21.55 -2.73
N GLU A 39 19.65 21.56 -3.21
CA GLU A 39 20.83 21.42 -2.37
C GLU A 39 21.12 22.70 -1.60
N GLY A 40 21.39 22.59 -0.30
CA GLY A 40 21.84 23.67 0.57
C GLY A 40 20.73 24.57 1.13
N PHE A 41 21.01 25.16 2.29
CA PHE A 41 20.14 26.12 2.99
C PHE A 41 20.59 27.57 2.84
N GLY A 42 21.51 27.92 1.94
CA GLY A 42 22.25 29.20 2.01
C GLY A 42 22.43 29.96 0.70
N GLY A 43 21.62 29.75 -0.32
CA GLY A 43 21.64 30.55 -1.53
C GLY A 43 20.52 31.59 -1.55
N ASP A 44 20.78 32.76 -2.14
CA ASP A 44 19.74 33.77 -2.41
C ASP A 44 18.61 33.09 -3.21
N ALA A 45 17.37 33.32 -2.79
CA ALA A 45 16.18 32.73 -3.41
C ALA A 45 16.06 32.97 -4.93
N ASN A 46 16.85 33.92 -5.46
CA ASN A 46 16.94 34.29 -6.86
C ASN A 46 17.98 33.49 -7.65
N GLU A 47 18.91 32.75 -6.99
CA GLU A 47 19.94 31.97 -7.67
C GLU A 47 19.60 30.48 -7.87
N HIS A 48 18.52 29.99 -7.25
CA HIS A 48 18.12 28.59 -7.29
C HIS A 48 17.18 28.22 -8.45
N HIS A 49 17.28 28.91 -9.59
CA HIS A 49 16.63 28.45 -10.84
C HIS A 49 17.40 27.32 -11.56
N GLY A 50 18.37 26.70 -10.89
CA GLY A 50 19.02 25.48 -11.37
C GLY A 50 18.06 24.29 -11.33
N ALA A 51 18.09 23.44 -12.35
CA ALA A 51 17.31 22.21 -12.39
C ALA A 51 17.64 21.38 -11.13
N THR A 52 16.62 21.04 -10.34
CA THR A 52 16.77 20.18 -9.17
C THR A 52 17.31 18.81 -9.64
N GLU A 53 18.43 18.36 -9.05
CA GLU A 53 19.03 17.05 -9.41
C GLU A 53 18.39 15.89 -8.66
N TYR A 54 17.65 16.18 -7.58
CA TYR A 54 17.04 15.20 -6.70
C TYR A 54 15.55 15.44 -6.55
N GLY A 55 14.82 14.38 -6.23
CA GLY A 55 13.39 14.45 -5.93
C GLY A 55 13.01 13.51 -4.78
N LEU A 56 11.96 13.91 -4.04
CA LEU A 56 11.30 13.02 -3.08
C LEU A 56 10.51 11.93 -3.83
N LYS A 57 10.54 10.71 -3.32
CA LYS A 57 9.82 9.60 -3.96
C LYS A 57 8.31 9.77 -3.88
N PRO A 58 7.60 9.78 -5.03
CA PRO A 58 6.14 9.72 -5.08
C PRO A 58 5.60 8.29 -5.07
N MET A 59 6.47 7.32 -5.40
CA MET A 59 6.19 5.88 -5.52
C MET A 59 7.45 5.09 -5.21
N ASN A 60 7.32 3.79 -4.82
CA ASN A 60 8.45 2.92 -4.51
C ASN A 60 8.92 2.07 -5.70
N CYS A 61 8.12 1.95 -6.77
CA CYS A 61 8.39 1.05 -7.88
C CYS A 61 9.77 1.19 -8.53
N PRO A 62 10.32 2.40 -8.80
CA PRO A 62 11.64 2.51 -9.40
C PRO A 62 12.77 2.00 -8.48
N ALA A 63 12.63 2.20 -7.17
CA ALA A 63 13.59 1.70 -6.19
C ALA A 63 13.57 0.16 -6.11
N HIS A 64 12.39 -0.45 -6.14
CA HIS A 64 12.25 -1.92 -6.17
C HIS A 64 12.82 -2.52 -7.44
N CYS A 65 12.72 -1.84 -8.60
CA CYS A 65 13.40 -2.24 -9.82
C CYS A 65 14.93 -2.25 -9.67
N LEU A 66 15.52 -1.24 -9.00
CA LEU A 66 16.96 -1.24 -8.71
C LEU A 66 17.34 -2.38 -7.77
N MET A 67 16.53 -2.68 -6.77
CA MET A 67 16.75 -3.80 -5.86
C MET A 67 16.71 -5.15 -6.61
N PHE A 68 15.72 -5.33 -7.49
CA PHE A 68 15.65 -6.52 -8.33
C PHE A 68 16.92 -6.67 -9.16
N LYS A 69 17.37 -5.58 -9.80
CA LYS A 69 18.55 -5.53 -10.67
C LYS A 69 19.86 -5.75 -9.94
N SER A 70 19.92 -5.53 -8.63
CA SER A 70 21.15 -5.61 -7.84
C SER A 70 21.74 -7.02 -7.73
N ALA A 71 20.99 -8.07 -8.10
CA ALA A 71 21.43 -9.44 -8.09
C ALA A 71 21.01 -10.19 -9.35
N SER A 72 21.78 -11.21 -9.75
CA SER A 72 21.37 -12.12 -10.81
C SER A 72 20.16 -12.94 -10.37
N ARG A 73 19.13 -13.01 -11.20
CA ARG A 73 17.87 -13.69 -10.91
C ARG A 73 17.66 -14.88 -11.83
N SER A 74 17.02 -15.90 -11.30
CA SER A 74 16.58 -17.08 -12.04
C SER A 74 15.06 -17.22 -11.93
N TYR A 75 14.44 -18.00 -12.82
CA TYR A 75 13.01 -18.29 -12.75
C TYR A 75 12.58 -18.93 -11.41
N ARG A 76 13.52 -19.56 -10.69
CA ARG A 76 13.28 -20.16 -9.37
C ARG A 76 13.15 -19.14 -8.26
N ASP A 77 13.67 -17.93 -8.47
CA ASP A 77 13.57 -16.82 -7.53
C ASP A 77 12.24 -16.06 -7.71
N LEU A 78 11.48 -16.39 -8.76
CA LEU A 78 10.20 -15.76 -9.08
C LEU A 78 9.01 -16.65 -8.65
N PRO A 79 7.94 -16.06 -8.15
CA PRO A 79 7.68 -14.62 -8.00
C PRO A 79 8.44 -14.02 -6.81
N LEU A 80 9.10 -12.88 -7.02
CA LEU A 80 9.77 -12.10 -5.99
C LEU A 80 8.88 -10.93 -5.58
N ARG A 81 8.57 -10.80 -4.29
CA ARG A 81 7.59 -9.83 -3.77
C ARG A 81 8.23 -8.92 -2.74
N TYR A 82 8.38 -7.64 -3.07
CA TYR A 82 8.84 -6.60 -2.14
C TYR A 82 7.66 -5.77 -1.64
N SER A 83 7.61 -5.48 -0.33
CA SER A 83 6.66 -4.55 0.28
C SER A 83 7.40 -3.44 1.02
N ASP A 84 7.05 -2.17 0.75
CA ASP A 84 7.64 -0.99 1.37
C ASP A 84 6.53 -0.14 1.98
N PHE A 85 6.54 -0.02 3.32
CA PHE A 85 5.61 0.83 4.08
C PHE A 85 6.15 2.24 4.32
N GLY A 86 7.17 2.64 3.57
CA GLY A 86 7.80 3.95 3.69
C GLY A 86 6.88 5.10 3.29
N ALA A 87 7.23 6.31 3.76
CA ALA A 87 6.51 7.52 3.39
C ALA A 87 6.72 7.88 1.92
N LEU A 88 5.66 8.34 1.28
CA LEU A 88 5.60 8.84 -0.08
C LEU A 88 5.17 10.29 -0.08
N HIS A 89 5.60 11.06 -1.07
CA HIS A 89 5.34 12.49 -1.17
C HIS A 89 4.79 12.83 -2.55
N ARG A 90 3.60 13.46 -2.58
CA ARG A 90 2.98 13.94 -3.81
C ARG A 90 2.59 15.40 -3.68
N ASN A 91 2.91 16.19 -4.68
CA ASN A 91 2.59 17.61 -4.74
C ASN A 91 1.13 17.83 -5.12
N GLU A 92 0.23 17.33 -4.28
CA GLU A 92 -1.22 17.48 -4.48
C GLU A 92 -1.61 18.96 -4.43
N ASN A 93 -2.51 19.38 -5.32
CA ASN A 93 -3.07 20.72 -5.32
C ASN A 93 -3.76 21.03 -3.98
N SER A 94 -3.59 22.22 -3.44
CA SER A 94 -4.15 22.60 -2.14
C SER A 94 -5.67 22.45 -2.06
N GLY A 95 -6.39 22.71 -3.14
CA GLY A 95 -7.85 22.55 -3.24
C GLY A 95 -8.33 21.09 -3.25
N SER A 96 -7.42 20.11 -3.46
CA SER A 96 -7.75 18.69 -3.45
C SER A 96 -7.54 18.03 -2.07
N LEU A 97 -6.88 18.72 -1.13
CA LEU A 97 -6.58 18.17 0.20
C LEU A 97 -7.87 18.04 1.04
N ARG A 98 -8.01 16.90 1.76
CA ARG A 98 -9.22 16.59 2.55
C ARG A 98 -8.86 15.82 3.81
N GLY A 99 -8.43 16.52 4.87
CA GLY A 99 -8.03 15.88 6.12
C GLY A 99 -7.09 14.70 5.87
N LEU A 100 -7.32 13.55 6.48
CA LEU A 100 -6.50 12.35 6.27
C LEU A 100 -6.80 11.60 4.96
N THR A 101 -7.92 11.89 4.29
CA THR A 101 -8.31 11.15 3.08
C THR A 101 -7.51 11.55 1.84
N ARG A 102 -6.90 12.76 1.83
CA ARG A 102 -5.96 13.19 0.79
C ARG A 102 -4.94 14.17 1.34
N VAL A 103 -3.70 13.72 1.46
CA VAL A 103 -2.56 14.43 2.05
C VAL A 103 -1.37 14.42 1.09
N ARG A 104 -0.37 15.27 1.34
CA ARG A 104 0.85 15.37 0.51
C ARG A 104 1.96 14.41 0.94
N CYS A 105 1.96 14.02 2.21
CA CYS A 105 2.86 12.98 2.74
C CYS A 105 2.00 11.88 3.34
N PHE A 106 2.19 10.65 2.90
CA PHE A 106 1.40 9.50 3.35
C PHE A 106 2.24 8.23 3.31
N HIS A 107 1.79 7.23 4.05
CA HIS A 107 2.34 5.89 4.02
C HIS A 107 1.42 4.99 3.20
N GLN A 108 2.01 4.09 2.44
CA GLN A 108 1.26 3.12 1.65
C GLN A 108 1.80 1.72 1.92
N ASP A 109 0.93 0.73 1.91
CA ASP A 109 1.31 -0.68 1.93
C ASP A 109 1.71 -1.14 0.51
N ASP A 110 2.63 -0.38 -0.08
CA ASP A 110 3.04 -0.51 -1.46
C ASP A 110 3.89 -1.76 -1.67
N ALA A 111 3.51 -2.58 -2.62
CA ALA A 111 4.25 -3.79 -2.93
C ALA A 111 4.35 -4.04 -4.43
N HIS A 112 5.47 -4.64 -4.82
CA HIS A 112 5.81 -4.94 -6.20
C HIS A 112 6.19 -6.41 -6.32
N ILE A 113 5.51 -7.10 -7.23
CA ILE A 113 5.70 -8.51 -7.50
C ILE A 113 6.36 -8.62 -8.87
N PHE A 114 7.56 -9.19 -8.90
CA PHE A 114 8.24 -9.52 -10.15
C PHE A 114 7.99 -10.99 -10.44
N CYS A 115 7.39 -11.28 -11.58
CA CYS A 115 6.95 -12.63 -11.91
C CYS A 115 7.19 -12.95 -13.40
N THR A 116 7.10 -14.24 -13.73
CA THR A 116 7.07 -14.68 -15.13
C THR A 116 5.67 -14.41 -15.72
N PRO A 117 5.55 -14.31 -17.07
CA PRO A 117 4.25 -14.20 -17.71
C PRO A 117 3.24 -15.30 -17.30
N SER A 118 3.68 -16.53 -17.09
CA SER A 118 2.84 -17.65 -16.66
C SER A 118 2.34 -17.52 -15.21
N GLN A 119 2.96 -16.70 -14.38
CA GLN A 119 2.60 -16.50 -12.98
C GLN A 119 1.59 -15.35 -12.78
N ILE A 120 1.35 -14.49 -13.78
CA ILE A 120 0.52 -13.29 -13.67
C ILE A 120 -0.86 -13.59 -13.07
N SER A 121 -1.59 -14.54 -13.66
CA SER A 121 -2.96 -14.88 -13.21
C SER A 121 -3.00 -15.34 -11.76
N ASN A 122 -2.00 -16.11 -11.32
CA ASN A 122 -1.92 -16.58 -9.94
C ASN A 122 -1.63 -15.43 -8.97
N GLU A 123 -0.74 -14.50 -9.34
CA GLU A 123 -0.41 -13.35 -8.50
C GLU A 123 -1.58 -12.37 -8.38
N ILE A 124 -2.28 -12.07 -9.48
CA ILE A 124 -3.48 -11.21 -9.45
C ILE A 124 -4.58 -11.86 -8.61
N ARG A 125 -4.83 -13.16 -8.79
CA ARG A 125 -5.80 -13.92 -7.98
C ARG A 125 -5.45 -13.86 -6.49
N SER A 126 -4.19 -13.99 -6.14
CA SER A 126 -3.70 -13.89 -4.77
C SER A 126 -3.93 -12.50 -4.19
N CYS A 127 -3.68 -11.44 -4.99
CA CYS A 127 -3.96 -10.06 -4.59
C CYS A 127 -5.45 -9.82 -4.33
N LEU A 128 -6.34 -10.30 -5.21
CA LEU A 128 -7.79 -10.15 -5.02
C LEU A 128 -8.30 -10.92 -3.79
N LYS A 129 -7.80 -12.13 -3.55
CA LYS A 129 -8.11 -12.88 -2.31
C LYS A 129 -7.59 -12.16 -1.05
N PHE A 130 -6.45 -11.49 -1.16
CA PHE A 130 -5.93 -10.69 -0.05
C PHE A 130 -6.82 -9.48 0.24
N VAL A 131 -7.36 -8.84 -0.80
CA VAL A 131 -8.36 -7.76 -0.68
C VAL A 131 -9.59 -8.26 0.08
N ASP A 132 -10.17 -9.40 -0.30
CA ASP A 132 -11.33 -9.97 0.41
C ASP A 132 -11.02 -10.22 1.89
N ARG A 133 -9.91 -10.87 2.16
CA ARG A 133 -9.47 -11.19 3.51
C ARG A 133 -9.30 -9.94 4.38
N VAL A 134 -8.86 -8.81 3.80
CA VAL A 134 -8.70 -7.55 4.53
C VAL A 134 -10.03 -6.82 4.67
N TYR A 135 -10.72 -6.57 3.58
CA TYR A 135 -11.90 -5.68 3.59
C TYR A 135 -13.15 -6.37 4.13
N ILE A 136 -13.41 -7.60 3.71
CA ILE A 136 -14.61 -8.33 4.12
C ILE A 136 -14.38 -9.01 5.47
N ASP A 137 -13.37 -9.89 5.56
CA ASP A 137 -13.21 -10.76 6.73
C ASP A 137 -12.69 -9.99 7.95
N ARG A 138 -11.80 -9.00 7.77
CA ARG A 138 -11.15 -8.29 8.88
C ARG A 138 -11.77 -6.95 9.20
N PHE A 139 -12.08 -6.15 8.19
CA PHE A 139 -12.65 -4.82 8.41
C PHE A 139 -14.17 -4.84 8.46
N GLY A 140 -14.82 -5.86 7.92
CA GLY A 140 -16.27 -6.02 7.97
C GLY A 140 -17.02 -5.05 7.05
N PHE A 141 -16.42 -4.68 5.91
CA PHE A 141 -17.16 -3.96 4.88
C PHE A 141 -18.14 -4.92 4.20
N ASP A 142 -19.38 -4.49 3.98
CA ASP A 142 -20.42 -5.33 3.37
C ASP A 142 -20.05 -5.74 1.93
N HIS A 143 -19.42 -4.84 1.20
CA HIS A 143 -18.94 -5.08 -0.15
C HIS A 143 -17.83 -4.11 -0.54
N VAL A 144 -17.08 -4.49 -1.57
CA VAL A 144 -16.12 -3.64 -2.27
C VAL A 144 -16.60 -3.42 -3.70
N ASP A 145 -16.41 -2.22 -4.22
CA ASP A 145 -16.74 -1.86 -5.61
C ASP A 145 -15.46 -1.98 -6.44
N LEU A 146 -15.50 -2.80 -7.50
CA LEU A 146 -14.38 -3.10 -8.36
C LEU A 146 -14.48 -2.35 -9.68
N LYS A 147 -13.38 -1.78 -10.12
CA LYS A 147 -13.28 -1.12 -11.43
C LYS A 147 -12.07 -1.60 -12.19
N LEU A 148 -12.26 -1.88 -13.48
CA LEU A 148 -11.16 -2.05 -14.42
C LEU A 148 -10.88 -0.70 -15.07
N SER A 149 -9.74 -0.10 -14.73
CA SER A 149 -9.29 1.18 -15.28
C SER A 149 -8.36 0.93 -16.46
N THR A 150 -8.78 1.35 -17.64
CA THR A 150 -8.10 1.08 -18.92
C THR A 150 -7.13 2.19 -19.30
N ARG A 151 -6.47 2.03 -20.42
CA ARG A 151 -5.42 2.92 -20.95
C ARG A 151 -5.81 4.39 -20.99
N PRO A 152 -4.98 5.31 -20.45
CA PRO A 152 -5.18 6.75 -20.58
C PRO A 152 -4.69 7.27 -21.96
N LEU A 153 -5.02 8.53 -22.28
CA LEU A 153 -4.54 9.19 -23.49
C LEU A 153 -3.01 9.29 -23.53
N LYS A 154 -2.38 9.61 -22.38
CA LYS A 154 -0.92 9.59 -22.24
C LYS A 154 -0.52 8.25 -21.64
N LYS A 155 0.08 7.40 -22.46
CA LYS A 155 0.52 6.06 -22.05
C LYS A 155 1.90 5.74 -22.63
N THR A 156 2.60 4.80 -22.04
CA THR A 156 3.83 4.19 -22.55
C THR A 156 3.52 2.79 -23.09
N GLY A 157 4.38 2.30 -24.00
CA GLY A 157 4.21 0.98 -24.60
C GLY A 157 3.32 0.95 -25.83
N THR A 158 3.16 -0.23 -26.41
CA THR A 158 2.37 -0.45 -27.64
C THR A 158 0.93 -0.79 -27.32
N ASP A 159 0.04 -0.60 -28.31
CA ASP A 159 -1.39 -0.92 -28.13
C ASP A 159 -1.59 -2.42 -27.87
N GLU A 160 -0.80 -3.29 -28.51
CA GLU A 160 -0.86 -4.74 -28.31
C GLU A 160 -0.52 -5.15 -26.88
N GLN A 161 0.48 -4.49 -26.24
CA GLN A 161 0.81 -4.73 -24.83
C GLN A 161 -0.33 -4.33 -23.90
N TRP A 162 -1.01 -3.21 -24.23
CA TRP A 162 -2.15 -2.75 -23.46
C TRP A 162 -3.35 -3.68 -23.63
N ASP A 163 -3.64 -4.14 -24.87
CA ASP A 163 -4.71 -5.09 -25.14
C ASP A 163 -4.52 -6.39 -24.35
N GLN A 164 -3.29 -6.91 -24.31
CA GLN A 164 -2.95 -8.11 -23.53
C GLN A 164 -3.10 -7.88 -22.05
N ALA A 165 -2.64 -6.75 -21.52
CA ALA A 165 -2.73 -6.43 -20.10
C ALA A 165 -4.17 -6.22 -19.65
N GLU A 166 -4.98 -5.48 -20.41
CA GLU A 166 -6.39 -5.24 -20.11
C GLU A 166 -7.19 -6.55 -20.15
N ALA A 167 -6.98 -7.39 -21.18
CA ALA A 167 -7.63 -8.69 -21.29
C ALA A 167 -7.28 -9.62 -20.12
N ALA A 168 -6.01 -9.62 -19.70
CA ALA A 168 -5.59 -10.42 -18.55
C ALA A 168 -6.26 -9.98 -17.24
N LEU A 169 -6.40 -8.68 -17.00
CA LEU A 169 -7.09 -8.17 -15.82
C LEU A 169 -8.60 -8.43 -15.88
N GLU A 170 -9.22 -8.30 -17.06
CA GLU A 170 -10.64 -8.58 -17.29
C GLU A 170 -10.93 -10.06 -17.00
N GLU A 171 -10.14 -10.99 -17.57
CA GLU A 171 -10.27 -12.42 -17.31
C GLU A 171 -10.22 -12.74 -15.81
N MET A 172 -9.29 -12.12 -15.08
CA MET A 172 -9.18 -12.32 -13.64
C MET A 172 -10.39 -11.77 -12.87
N LEU A 173 -10.96 -10.65 -13.29
CA LEU A 173 -12.19 -10.11 -12.68
C LEU A 173 -13.40 -10.99 -12.95
N VAL A 174 -13.51 -11.55 -14.15
CA VAL A 174 -14.56 -12.52 -14.51
C VAL A 174 -14.42 -13.79 -13.66
N GLU A 175 -13.21 -14.34 -13.55
CA GLU A 175 -12.92 -15.51 -12.71
C GLU A 175 -13.20 -15.24 -11.22
N TYR A 176 -12.91 -14.04 -10.76
CA TYR A 176 -13.13 -13.63 -9.37
C TYR A 176 -14.61 -13.65 -8.98
N GLY A 177 -15.50 -13.44 -9.96
CA GLY A 177 -16.95 -13.65 -9.82
C GLY A 177 -17.69 -12.57 -9.02
N ARG A 178 -17.06 -11.45 -8.69
CA ARG A 178 -17.72 -10.28 -8.08
C ARG A 178 -18.12 -9.27 -9.15
N PRO A 179 -19.20 -8.50 -8.93
CA PRO A 179 -19.57 -7.40 -9.83
C PRO A 179 -18.44 -6.39 -9.98
N TRP A 180 -18.15 -6.01 -11.21
CA TRP A 180 -17.19 -4.97 -11.54
C TRP A 180 -17.71 -4.07 -12.66
N SER A 181 -17.08 -2.92 -12.86
CA SER A 181 -17.44 -1.99 -13.95
C SER A 181 -16.18 -1.43 -14.62
N LEU A 182 -16.32 -1.05 -15.87
CA LEU A 182 -15.27 -0.40 -16.63
C LEU A 182 -15.09 1.06 -16.17
N ASN A 183 -13.85 1.53 -16.15
CA ASN A 183 -13.46 2.91 -15.88
C ASN A 183 -12.46 3.34 -16.96
N GLU A 184 -13.00 3.81 -18.09
CA GLU A 184 -12.19 4.10 -19.27
C GLU A 184 -11.23 5.26 -19.03
N GLY A 185 -9.97 5.08 -19.45
CA GLY A 185 -8.96 6.15 -19.45
C GLY A 185 -8.33 6.48 -18.09
N ASP A 186 -8.63 5.75 -17.02
CA ASP A 186 -8.13 6.03 -15.66
C ASP A 186 -6.97 5.09 -15.23
N GLY A 187 -6.41 4.32 -16.17
CA GLY A 187 -5.22 3.50 -15.95
C GLY A 187 -3.99 4.35 -15.63
N ALA A 188 -2.95 3.73 -15.07
CA ALA A 188 -1.66 4.39 -14.94
C ALA A 188 -1.00 4.53 -16.32
N PHE A 189 -0.07 5.48 -16.48
CA PHE A 189 0.62 5.68 -17.75
C PHE A 189 1.42 4.44 -18.23
N TYR A 190 1.75 3.52 -17.31
CA TYR A 190 2.53 2.32 -17.56
C TYR A 190 1.71 1.01 -17.59
N GLY A 191 0.43 1.03 -17.22
CA GLY A 191 -0.40 -0.18 -17.25
C GLY A 191 -1.83 0.01 -16.74
N PRO A 192 -2.74 -0.89 -17.14
CA PRO A 192 -4.11 -0.92 -16.64
C PRO A 192 -4.15 -1.39 -15.18
N LYS A 193 -5.25 -1.09 -14.50
CA LYS A 193 -5.39 -1.41 -13.07
C LYS A 193 -6.79 -1.88 -12.69
N ILE A 194 -6.85 -2.73 -11.69
CA ILE A 194 -8.06 -3.01 -10.93
C ILE A 194 -8.08 -2.08 -9.73
N ASP A 195 -9.05 -1.19 -9.66
CA ASP A 195 -9.28 -0.30 -8.52
C ASP A 195 -10.36 -0.88 -7.61
N VAL A 196 -10.07 -0.93 -6.33
CA VAL A 196 -10.99 -1.34 -5.28
C VAL A 196 -11.45 -0.11 -4.52
N ARG A 197 -12.75 0.08 -4.41
CA ARG A 197 -13.35 1.23 -3.74
C ARG A 197 -14.29 0.77 -2.63
N VAL A 198 -14.33 1.53 -1.56
CA VAL A 198 -15.29 1.38 -0.46
C VAL A 198 -16.12 2.65 -0.29
N ARG A 199 -17.31 2.50 0.27
CA ARG A 199 -18.18 3.64 0.60
C ARG A 199 -17.93 4.10 2.02
N ASP A 200 -17.85 5.41 2.21
CA ASP A 200 -17.89 6.00 3.55
C ASP A 200 -19.34 6.10 4.06
N VAL A 201 -19.49 6.54 5.31
CA VAL A 201 -20.80 6.69 5.95
C VAL A 201 -21.71 7.74 5.26
N MET A 202 -21.11 8.65 4.48
CA MET A 202 -21.83 9.64 3.68
C MET A 202 -22.21 9.12 2.29
N GLY A 203 -21.89 7.87 1.97
CA GLY A 203 -22.14 7.26 0.68
C GLY A 203 -21.13 7.59 -0.43
N ARG A 204 -20.02 8.29 -0.11
CA ARG A 204 -18.99 8.64 -1.10
C ARG A 204 -18.05 7.46 -1.28
N TYR A 205 -17.62 7.24 -2.52
CA TYR A 205 -16.64 6.21 -2.84
C TYR A 205 -15.21 6.71 -2.68
N HIS A 206 -14.38 5.91 -2.04
CA HIS A 206 -12.96 6.12 -1.89
C HIS A 206 -12.19 4.94 -2.47
N GLN A 207 -11.27 5.23 -3.39
CA GLN A 207 -10.30 4.23 -3.85
C GLN A 207 -9.35 3.91 -2.70
N VAL A 208 -9.21 2.63 -2.41
CA VAL A 208 -8.42 2.13 -1.29
C VAL A 208 -7.36 1.13 -1.74
N ALA A 209 -7.74 0.09 -2.47
CA ALA A 209 -6.77 -0.87 -2.99
C ALA A 209 -6.62 -0.73 -4.52
N THR A 210 -5.48 -1.19 -5.02
CA THR A 210 -5.20 -1.25 -6.44
C THR A 210 -4.30 -2.43 -6.76
N VAL A 211 -4.53 -3.03 -7.93
CA VAL A 211 -3.65 -4.05 -8.54
C VAL A 211 -3.40 -3.60 -9.98
N GLN A 212 -2.14 -3.39 -10.34
CA GLN A 212 -1.76 -2.85 -11.65
C GLN A 212 -0.79 -3.80 -12.33
N LEU A 213 -0.98 -4.02 -13.61
CA LEU A 213 -0.11 -4.89 -14.42
C LEU A 213 0.80 -4.02 -15.29
N ASP A 214 2.10 -4.21 -15.16
CA ASP A 214 3.12 -3.38 -15.81
C ASP A 214 4.11 -4.23 -16.61
N PHE A 215 4.10 -4.06 -17.92
CA PHE A 215 5.07 -4.65 -18.86
C PHE A 215 6.16 -3.65 -19.30
N GLN A 216 6.11 -2.40 -18.84
CA GLN A 216 6.94 -1.31 -19.33
C GLN A 216 8.17 -1.08 -18.45
N MET A 217 7.95 -0.93 -17.15
CA MET A 217 9.00 -0.55 -16.22
C MET A 217 10.13 -1.58 -16.13
N PRO A 218 9.87 -2.89 -16.11
CA PRO A 218 10.95 -3.89 -16.15
C PRO A 218 11.87 -3.75 -17.35
N GLY A 219 11.32 -3.51 -18.54
CA GLY A 219 12.08 -3.26 -19.76
C GLY A 219 12.88 -1.95 -19.71
N ARG A 220 12.31 -0.85 -19.20
CA ARG A 220 12.98 0.45 -19.05
C ARG A 220 14.19 0.37 -18.12
N PHE A 221 14.11 -0.46 -17.07
CA PHE A 221 15.23 -0.71 -16.16
C PHE A 221 16.19 -1.77 -16.66
N GLY A 222 15.88 -2.48 -17.75
CA GLY A 222 16.65 -3.61 -18.25
C GLY A 222 16.75 -4.71 -17.19
N LEU A 223 15.60 -5.09 -16.61
CA LEU A 223 15.50 -6.19 -15.67
C LEU A 223 15.50 -7.51 -16.42
N GLU A 224 16.26 -8.48 -15.92
CA GLU A 224 16.40 -9.79 -16.54
C GLU A 224 16.41 -10.90 -15.49
N TYR A 225 15.86 -12.04 -15.86
CA TYR A 225 16.02 -13.30 -15.14
C TYR A 225 16.42 -14.42 -16.13
N SER A 226 17.08 -15.46 -15.63
CA SER A 226 17.39 -16.64 -16.45
C SER A 226 16.22 -17.61 -16.40
N ASN A 227 15.65 -17.96 -17.56
CA ASN A 227 14.59 -18.96 -17.65
C ASN A 227 15.14 -20.39 -17.50
N GLU A 228 14.29 -21.42 -17.59
CA GLU A 228 14.64 -22.83 -17.45
C GLU A 228 15.69 -23.30 -18.47
N ASN A 229 15.73 -22.67 -19.64
CA ASN A 229 16.68 -22.97 -20.72
C ASN A 229 17.98 -22.14 -20.63
N GLY A 230 18.15 -21.32 -19.58
CA GLY A 230 19.29 -20.44 -19.40
C GLY A 230 19.25 -19.15 -20.22
N ASN A 231 18.18 -18.90 -20.96
CA ASN A 231 18.00 -17.65 -21.71
C ASN A 231 17.58 -16.50 -20.78
N LYS A 232 17.96 -15.28 -21.15
CA LYS A 232 17.55 -14.07 -20.46
C LYS A 232 16.17 -13.61 -20.92
N GLU A 233 15.28 -13.37 -19.97
CA GLU A 233 13.93 -12.85 -20.19
C GLU A 233 13.65 -11.68 -19.25
N THR A 234 12.77 -10.77 -19.69
CA THR A 234 12.31 -9.65 -18.88
C THR A 234 11.11 -10.10 -18.03
N PRO A 235 11.12 -9.88 -16.69
CA PRO A 235 9.98 -10.19 -15.86
C PRO A 235 8.82 -9.24 -16.13
N VAL A 236 7.62 -9.64 -15.71
CA VAL A 236 6.45 -8.77 -15.60
C VAL A 236 6.37 -8.25 -14.18
N MET A 237 5.85 -7.03 -13.98
CA MET A 237 5.68 -6.46 -12.66
C MET A 237 4.19 -6.25 -12.35
N VAL A 238 3.77 -6.69 -11.17
CA VAL A 238 2.45 -6.39 -10.62
C VAL A 238 2.66 -5.44 -9.44
N HIS A 239 2.12 -4.22 -9.57
CA HIS A 239 2.06 -3.26 -8.49
C HIS A 239 0.80 -3.52 -7.69
N ARG A 240 0.89 -3.48 -6.39
CA ARG A 240 -0.30 -3.59 -5.56
C ARG A 240 -0.19 -2.79 -4.25
N ALA A 241 -1.29 -2.19 -3.87
CA ALA A 241 -1.54 -1.69 -2.53
C ALA A 241 -2.91 -2.21 -2.09
N VAL A 242 -3.02 -2.73 -0.87
CA VAL A 242 -4.30 -3.24 -0.36
C VAL A 242 -4.95 -2.21 0.55
N LEU A 243 -4.20 -1.59 1.46
CA LEU A 243 -4.73 -0.52 2.30
C LEU A 243 -4.72 0.84 1.57
N GLY A 244 -3.88 0.97 0.54
CA GLY A 244 -3.62 2.23 -0.12
C GLY A 244 -2.93 3.20 0.83
N SER A 245 -3.33 4.48 0.86
CA SER A 245 -2.85 5.41 1.88
C SER A 245 -3.35 4.98 3.26
N ILE A 246 -2.41 4.72 4.18
CA ILE A 246 -2.70 4.32 5.56
C ILE A 246 -3.52 5.42 6.26
N GLU A 247 -3.20 6.70 6.01
CA GLU A 247 -3.91 7.85 6.56
C GLU A 247 -5.38 7.85 6.11
N ARG A 248 -5.63 7.62 4.82
CA ARG A 248 -7.00 7.48 4.28
C ARG A 248 -7.72 6.28 4.91
N MET A 249 -7.05 5.15 5.02
CA MET A 249 -7.62 3.95 5.61
C MET A 249 -8.00 4.17 7.08
N VAL A 250 -7.14 4.83 7.86
CA VAL A 250 -7.45 5.19 9.25
C VAL A 250 -8.70 6.06 9.33
N ALA A 251 -8.83 7.07 8.46
CA ALA A 251 -10.01 7.93 8.42
C ALA A 251 -11.29 7.12 8.12
N LEU A 252 -11.25 6.27 7.10
CA LEU A 252 -12.39 5.42 6.71
C LEU A 252 -12.79 4.44 7.82
N LEU A 253 -11.82 3.82 8.48
CA LEU A 253 -12.08 2.88 9.57
C LEU A 253 -12.60 3.58 10.83
N CYS A 254 -12.13 4.82 11.14
CA CYS A 254 -12.70 5.64 12.20
C CYS A 254 -14.20 5.90 11.99
N GLU A 255 -14.58 6.22 10.75
CA GLU A 255 -15.99 6.41 10.39
C GLU A 255 -16.77 5.10 10.41
N HIS A 256 -16.22 4.04 9.81
CA HIS A 256 -16.86 2.73 9.69
C HIS A 256 -17.23 2.14 11.05
N TRP A 257 -16.34 2.22 12.03
CA TRP A 257 -16.59 1.73 13.39
C TRP A 257 -17.09 2.79 14.37
N GLY A 258 -17.29 4.03 13.93
CA GLY A 258 -17.74 5.13 14.79
C GLY A 258 -16.80 5.35 15.99
N GLY A 259 -15.51 5.18 15.81
CA GLY A 259 -14.49 5.27 16.84
C GLY A 259 -14.40 4.05 17.79
N ARG A 260 -15.23 3.02 17.58
CA ARG A 260 -15.21 1.78 18.39
C ARG A 260 -14.31 0.74 17.76
N TRP A 261 -13.01 0.94 17.89
CA TRP A 261 -12.01 0.08 17.30
C TRP A 261 -12.07 -1.37 17.81
N PRO A 262 -12.00 -2.37 16.94
CA PRO A 262 -11.80 -3.74 17.39
C PRO A 262 -10.48 -3.88 18.14
N LEU A 263 -10.43 -4.76 19.13
CA LEU A 263 -9.29 -4.88 20.04
C LEU A 263 -7.95 -5.04 19.30
N TRP A 264 -7.93 -5.86 18.24
CA TRP A 264 -6.71 -6.17 17.48
C TRP A 264 -6.14 -4.98 16.69
N LEU A 265 -6.96 -3.94 16.44
CA LEU A 265 -6.55 -2.73 15.71
C LEU A 265 -6.59 -1.47 16.61
N SER A 266 -7.06 -1.60 17.84
CA SER A 266 -7.15 -0.46 18.75
C SER A 266 -5.74 0.07 19.09
N PRO A 267 -5.49 1.38 18.95
CA PRO A 267 -4.22 1.98 19.35
C PRO A 267 -4.01 1.97 20.88
N ARG A 268 -5.12 1.84 21.64
CA ARG A 268 -5.13 1.70 23.09
C ARG A 268 -5.92 0.45 23.46
N GLN A 269 -5.24 -0.69 23.50
CA GLN A 269 -5.87 -1.98 23.74
C GLN A 269 -6.24 -2.21 25.20
N VAL A 270 -5.51 -1.60 26.12
CA VAL A 270 -5.70 -1.75 27.58
C VAL A 270 -5.56 -0.39 28.24
N ALA A 271 -6.47 -0.08 29.15
CA ALA A 271 -6.37 1.07 30.04
C ALA A 271 -6.28 0.57 31.48
N VAL A 272 -5.30 1.04 32.23
CA VAL A 272 -5.18 0.77 33.68
C VAL A 272 -5.82 1.94 34.43
N CYS A 273 -6.88 1.64 35.16
CA CYS A 273 -7.60 2.62 35.96
C CYS A 273 -7.34 2.35 37.44
N PRO A 274 -6.55 3.18 38.15
CA PRO A 274 -6.35 3.02 39.59
C PRO A 274 -7.65 3.33 40.34
N VAL A 275 -7.93 2.56 41.38
CA VAL A 275 -9.14 2.70 42.19
C VAL A 275 -9.07 3.93 43.11
N ASN A 276 -7.88 4.33 43.51
CA ASN A 276 -7.62 5.52 44.35
C ASN A 276 -6.24 6.14 44.03
N SER A 277 -5.97 7.32 44.58
CA SER A 277 -4.71 8.05 44.38
C SER A 277 -3.47 7.38 44.97
N GLU A 278 -3.63 6.52 45.97
CA GLU A 278 -2.52 5.81 46.60
C GLU A 278 -1.90 4.75 45.70
N VAL A 279 -2.67 4.21 44.74
CA VAL A 279 -2.19 3.27 43.72
C VAL A 279 -1.89 3.92 42.38
N SER A 280 -2.10 5.23 42.24
CA SER A 280 -1.84 5.94 40.99
C SER A 280 -0.33 6.06 40.66
N GLY A 281 0.56 6.06 41.69
CA GLY A 281 2.01 6.10 41.53
C GLY A 281 2.64 4.77 41.06
N TRP A 282 1.85 3.74 40.87
CA TRP A 282 2.32 2.40 40.48
C TRP A 282 2.35 2.21 38.94
N GLY A 283 1.91 3.20 38.19
CA GLY A 283 1.93 3.17 36.72
C GLY A 283 3.32 3.23 36.10
N ASP A 284 4.29 3.80 36.80
CA ASP A 284 5.65 4.05 36.27
C ASP A 284 6.73 3.09 36.77
N GLY A 285 6.42 2.12 37.61
CA GLY A 285 7.46 1.25 38.20
C GLY A 285 6.96 -0.08 38.76
N GLY A 286 6.32 -0.84 37.93
CA GLY A 286 6.14 -2.31 38.10
C GLY A 286 5.89 -2.87 39.48
N ARG A 287 4.66 -2.82 39.99
CA ARG A 287 4.05 -3.87 40.86
C ARG A 287 2.54 -3.63 40.99
N CYS A 288 1.81 -4.67 40.63
CA CYS A 288 0.37 -4.88 40.85
C CYS A 288 -0.59 -3.86 40.27
N CYS A 289 -1.03 -4.12 39.07
CA CYS A 289 -2.10 -3.38 38.40
C CYS A 289 -3.40 -4.17 38.41
N ILE A 290 -4.50 -3.53 38.81
CA ILE A 290 -5.83 -4.06 38.50
C ILE A 290 -6.10 -3.66 37.05
N VAL A 291 -6.06 -4.63 36.15
CA VAL A 291 -6.32 -4.42 34.71
C VAL A 291 -7.81 -4.65 34.48
N PHE A 292 -8.54 -3.60 34.14
CA PHE A 292 -9.88 -3.72 33.60
C PHE A 292 -9.82 -3.84 32.09
N ARG A 293 -10.13 -5.02 31.56
CA ARG A 293 -10.27 -5.25 30.12
C ARG A 293 -11.73 -5.01 29.74
N CYS A 294 -12.04 -3.85 29.15
CA CYS A 294 -13.31 -3.67 28.46
C CYS A 294 -13.20 -4.34 27.08
N VAL A 295 -13.59 -5.59 26.99
CA VAL A 295 -13.78 -6.27 25.72
C VAL A 295 -15.21 -6.01 25.25
N TRP A 296 -15.39 -5.16 24.26
CA TRP A 296 -16.64 -5.08 23.52
C TRP A 296 -16.68 -6.26 22.55
N LEU A 297 -17.22 -7.39 23.00
CA LEU A 297 -17.66 -8.46 22.10
C LEU A 297 -18.98 -8.03 21.50
N TRP A 298 -19.03 -7.85 20.22
CA TRP A 298 -20.25 -7.65 19.44
C TRP A 298 -21.01 -8.98 19.35
N CYS A 299 -21.75 -9.29 20.39
CA CYS A 299 -22.91 -10.18 20.40
C CYS A 299 -23.79 -9.67 21.53
N GLY A 300 -24.96 -9.25 21.17
CA GLY A 300 -25.93 -8.58 22.01
C GLY A 300 -25.87 -8.94 23.49
N PHE A 301 -25.81 -7.93 24.34
CA PHE A 301 -26.03 -8.00 25.78
C PHE A 301 -25.12 -8.92 26.62
N PHE A 302 -23.81 -8.74 26.62
CA PHE A 302 -23.00 -9.18 27.76
C PHE A 302 -21.76 -8.29 27.92
N VAL A 303 -21.74 -7.52 29.02
CA VAL A 303 -20.52 -6.88 29.51
C VAL A 303 -19.79 -7.95 30.32
N LEU A 304 -18.74 -8.56 29.79
CA LEU A 304 -17.88 -9.45 30.55
C LEU A 304 -16.79 -8.60 31.22
N ILE A 305 -16.95 -8.29 32.49
CA ILE A 305 -15.90 -7.72 33.34
C ILE A 305 -15.01 -8.88 33.77
N LEU A 306 -13.90 -9.08 33.12
CA LEU A 306 -12.88 -10.03 33.57
C LEU A 306 -11.99 -9.31 34.58
N THR A 307 -12.22 -9.54 35.87
CA THR A 307 -11.31 -9.15 36.93
C THR A 307 -10.20 -10.19 36.99
N ILE A 308 -9.00 -9.84 36.49
CA ILE A 308 -7.82 -10.71 36.66
C ILE A 308 -7.16 -10.29 37.97
N PHE A 309 -7.28 -11.13 39.00
CA PHE A 309 -6.44 -11.04 40.18
C PHE A 309 -5.04 -11.54 39.82
N CYS A 310 -4.07 -10.64 39.77
CA CYS A 310 -2.66 -11.07 39.78
C CYS A 310 -2.27 -11.57 41.17
N CYS A 311 -2.16 -12.88 41.31
CA CYS A 311 -1.57 -13.48 42.51
C CYS A 311 -0.10 -13.07 42.63
N TRP A 312 0.26 -12.70 43.82
CA TRP A 312 1.60 -12.47 44.33
C TRP A 312 2.55 -13.62 43.97
N PHE A 313 3.63 -13.33 43.27
CA PHE A 313 4.85 -14.13 43.41
C PHE A 313 5.82 -13.33 44.28
N ILE A 314 5.93 -13.74 45.55
CA ILE A 314 7.05 -13.41 46.41
C ILE A 314 8.15 -14.39 45.99
N GLY A 315 9.16 -13.90 45.31
CA GLY A 315 10.42 -14.57 45.11
C GLY A 315 11.47 -13.91 46.03
N VAL A 316 12.01 -14.65 46.95
CA VAL A 316 13.15 -14.35 47.79
C VAL A 316 14.40 -14.12 46.94
#